data_7d0e9e58802c01911166d5b7dd4d5340
#
_entry.id   7d0e9e58802c01911166d5b7dd4d5340
#
_cell.length_a   1.000
_cell.length_b   1.000
_cell.length_c   1.000
_cell.angle_alpha   90.00
_cell.angle_beta   90.00
_cell.angle_gamma   90.00
#
_symmetry.space_group_name_H-M   'P 1'
#
loop_
_entity.id
_entity.type
_entity.pdbx_description
1 polymer ?
#
loop_
_entity_poly.entity_id
_entity_poly.type
_entity_poly.pdbx_seq_one_letter_code
_entity_poly.pdbx_strand_id
1 'polypeptide(L)' 'MNRITLQIEGMACGMCEAHMNDLIRKTFPDAKKVSSSRKKGETVFLTDSDIDEEVLKKVVAETGYELKGVK' A
#
# COMPACT_ATOMS: atom_id res chain seq x y z
N MET A 1 17.44 0.60 -0.46
CA MET A 1 15.98 0.51 -0.29
C MET A 1 15.30 0.28 -1.63
N ASN A 2 14.30 -0.54 -1.63
CA ASN A 2 13.53 -0.83 -2.84
C ASN A 2 12.26 0.02 -2.85
N ARG A 3 11.97 0.61 -3.99
CA ARG A 3 10.74 1.34 -4.20
C ARG A 3 9.66 0.35 -4.64
N ILE A 4 8.58 0.31 -3.87
CA ILE A 4 7.47 -0.58 -4.13
C ILE A 4 6.24 0.24 -4.51
N THR A 5 5.60 -0.14 -5.61
CA THR A 5 4.36 0.49 -6.05
C THR A 5 3.25 -0.55 -6.06
N LEU A 6 2.24 -0.33 -5.24
CA LEU A 6 1.07 -1.22 -5.15
C LEU A 6 -0.07 -0.62 -5.96
N GLN A 7 -0.68 -1.43 -6.81
CA GLN A 7 -1.89 -1.03 -7.52
C GLN A 7 -3.09 -1.45 -6.71
N ILE A 8 -3.87 -0.47 -6.26
CA ILE A 8 -4.97 -0.69 -5.32
C ILE A 8 -6.26 -0.13 -5.89
N GLU A 9 -7.32 -0.94 -5.84
CA GLU A 9 -8.66 -0.54 -6.22
C GLU A 9 -9.50 -0.29 -4.99
N GLY A 10 -10.33 0.74 -5.03
CA GLY A 10 -11.25 1.06 -3.94
C GLY A 10 -10.88 2.30 -3.15
N MET A 11 -9.72 2.89 -3.36
CA MET A 11 -9.38 4.17 -2.73
C MET A 11 -10.15 5.30 -3.41
N ALA A 12 -11.13 5.86 -2.72
CA ALA A 12 -12.03 6.85 -3.30
C ALA A 12 -11.93 8.24 -2.67
N CYS A 13 -11.19 8.40 -1.57
CA CYS A 13 -11.11 9.68 -0.85
C CYS A 13 -9.76 9.87 -0.17
N GLY A 14 -9.51 11.08 0.32
CA GLY A 14 -8.25 11.39 1.01
C GLY A 14 -8.05 10.59 2.29
N MET A 15 -9.12 10.28 3.00
CA MET A 15 -9.03 9.43 4.20
C MET A 15 -8.60 8.01 3.86
N CYS A 16 -8.99 7.52 2.68
CA CYS A 16 -8.57 6.22 2.19
C CYS A 16 -7.07 6.20 1.95
N GLU A 17 -6.54 7.28 1.40
CA GLU A 17 -5.09 7.43 1.20
C GLU A 17 -4.33 7.40 2.54
N ALA A 18 -4.80 8.16 3.52
CA ALA A 18 -4.18 8.20 4.84
C ALA A 18 -4.26 6.84 5.53
N HIS A 19 -5.39 6.17 5.43
CA HIS A 19 -5.59 4.84 6.00
C HIS A 19 -4.62 3.83 5.39
N MET A 20 -4.46 3.87 4.08
CA MET A 20 -3.52 2.98 3.39
C MET A 20 -2.07 3.26 3.81
N ASN A 21 -1.70 4.53 3.95
CA ASN A 21 -0.37 4.91 4.42
C ASN A 21 -0.09 4.32 5.81
N ASP A 22 -1.05 4.43 6.72
CA ASP A 22 -0.91 3.88 8.07
C ASP A 22 -0.81 2.37 8.05
N LEU A 23 -1.58 1.72 7.20
CA LEU A 23 -1.54 0.28 7.02
C LEU A 23 -0.15 -0.19 6.58
N ILE A 24 0.44 0.49 5.62
CA ILE A 24 1.77 0.16 5.12
C ILE A 24 2.82 0.33 6.23
N ARG A 25 2.76 1.43 6.98
CA ARG A 25 3.69 1.67 8.08
C ARG A 25 3.57 0.61 9.18
N LYS A 26 2.37 0.14 9.42
CA LYS A 26 2.11 -0.90 10.42
C LYS A 26 2.60 -2.26 9.95
N THR A 27 2.41 -2.57 8.68
CA THR A 27 2.82 -3.84 8.09
C THR A 27 4.34 -3.91 7.88
N PHE A 28 4.91 -2.79 7.46
CA PHE A 28 6.35 -2.66 7.22
C PHE A 28 6.90 -1.50 8.05
N PRO A 29 7.32 -1.77 9.29
CA PRO A 29 7.80 -0.69 10.18
C PRO A 29 9.00 0.09 9.65
N ASP A 30 9.75 -0.48 8.72
CA ASP A 30 10.89 0.19 8.08
C ASP A 30 10.49 1.00 6.84
N ALA A 31 9.21 0.99 6.47
CA ALA A 31 8.75 1.70 5.28
C ALA A 31 8.95 3.20 5.42
N LYS A 32 9.48 3.82 4.36
CA LYS A 32 9.74 5.26 4.30
C LYS A 32 9.09 5.85 3.06
N LYS A 33 8.84 7.15 3.12
CA LYS A 33 8.24 7.90 2.01
C LYS A 33 6.94 7.26 1.52
N VAL A 34 6.13 6.80 2.47
CA VAL A 34 4.84 6.17 2.17
C VAL A 34 3.89 7.23 1.62
N SER A 35 3.36 6.96 0.44
CA SER A 35 2.45 7.87 -0.24
C SER A 35 1.41 7.09 -1.00
N SER A 36 0.16 7.52 -0.92
CA SER A 36 -0.94 6.91 -1.66
C SER A 36 -1.61 7.94 -2.55
N SER A 37 -2.06 7.50 -3.73
CA SER A 37 -2.77 8.36 -4.67
C SER A 37 -4.08 7.69 -5.11
N ARG A 38 -5.20 8.28 -4.72
CA ARG A 38 -6.51 7.79 -5.12
C ARG A 38 -6.76 7.98 -6.62
N LYS A 39 -6.16 9.01 -7.20
CA LYS A 39 -6.30 9.29 -8.64
C LYS A 39 -5.63 8.23 -9.49
N LYS A 40 -4.47 7.77 -9.06
CA LYS A 40 -3.71 6.74 -9.76
C LYS A 40 -4.07 5.33 -9.30
N GLY A 41 -4.73 5.21 -8.14
CA GLY A 41 -5.00 3.91 -7.53
C GLY A 41 -3.73 3.21 -7.09
N GLU A 42 -2.75 3.96 -6.58
CA GLU A 42 -1.44 3.43 -6.24
C GLU A 42 -1.00 3.86 -4.84
N THR A 43 -0.23 2.98 -4.20
CA THR A 43 0.50 3.29 -2.97
C THR A 43 1.97 3.01 -3.22
N VAL A 44 2.81 3.97 -2.93
CA VAL A 44 4.26 3.88 -3.14
C VAL A 44 4.98 4.02 -1.80
N PHE A 45 6.00 3.20 -1.59
CA PHE A 45 6.83 3.30 -0.39
C PHE A 45 8.21 2.70 -0.64
N LEU A 46 9.14 3.00 0.25
CA LEU A 46 10.50 2.45 0.21
C LEU A 46 10.67 1.50 1.40
N THR A 47 11.22 0.33 1.15
CA THR A 47 11.50 -0.64 2.21
C THR A 47 12.70 -1.49 1.85
N ASP A 48 13.42 -1.94 2.87
CA ASP A 48 14.51 -2.91 2.72
C ASP A 48 14.03 -4.34 2.92
N SER A 49 12.79 -4.50 3.40
CA SER A 49 12.20 -5.81 3.65
C SER A 49 11.74 -6.48 2.37
N ASP A 50 11.73 -7.80 2.37
CA ASP A 50 11.16 -8.57 1.27
C ASP A 50 9.63 -8.40 1.28
N ILE A 51 9.07 -8.32 0.09
CA ILE A 51 7.64 -8.14 -0.10
C ILE A 51 7.00 -9.49 -0.43
N ASP A 52 5.97 -9.86 0.35
CA ASP A 52 5.15 -11.01 0.05
C ASP A 52 3.81 -10.52 -0.48
N GLU A 53 3.58 -10.73 -1.77
CA GLU A 53 2.37 -10.25 -2.44
C GLU A 53 1.09 -10.86 -1.83
N GLU A 54 1.14 -12.11 -1.40
CA GLU A 54 -0.02 -12.76 -0.78
C GLU A 54 -0.37 -12.13 0.56
N VAL A 55 0.63 -11.78 1.36
CA VAL A 55 0.42 -11.08 2.62
C VAL A 55 -0.18 -9.70 2.36
N LEU A 56 0.34 -9.00 1.36
CA LEU A 56 -0.19 -7.70 0.97
C LEU A 56 -1.64 -7.78 0.51
N LYS A 57 -1.98 -8.80 -0.27
CA LYS A 57 -3.37 -9.01 -0.70
C LYS A 57 -4.30 -9.18 0.48
N LYS A 58 -3.91 -9.97 1.47
CA LYS A 58 -4.68 -10.18 2.69
C LYS A 58 -4.88 -8.90 3.47
N VAL A 59 -3.77 -8.19 3.69
CA VAL A 59 -3.77 -6.96 4.49
C VAL A 59 -4.63 -5.88 3.82
N VAL A 60 -4.49 -5.72 2.51
CA VAL A 60 -5.29 -4.76 1.75
C VAL A 60 -6.76 -5.15 1.74
N ALA A 61 -7.05 -6.44 1.58
CA ALA A 61 -8.44 -6.93 1.56
C ALA A 61 -9.16 -6.67 2.89
N GLU A 62 -8.45 -6.74 4.01
CA GLU A 62 -9.01 -6.48 5.33
C GLU A 62 -9.52 -5.05 5.47
N THR A 63 -8.99 -4.12 4.71
CA THR A 63 -9.43 -2.72 4.73
C THR A 63 -10.65 -2.46 3.83
N GLY A 64 -11.04 -3.46 3.04
CA GLY A 64 -12.11 -3.30 2.06
C GLY A 64 -11.64 -2.90 0.67
N TYR A 65 -10.32 -2.76 0.48
CA TYR A 65 -9.73 -2.45 -0.83
C TYR A 65 -9.24 -3.74 -1.50
N GLU A 66 -8.86 -3.63 -2.75
CA GLU A 66 -8.35 -4.77 -3.51
C GLU A 66 -6.96 -4.45 -4.07
N LEU A 67 -6.01 -5.33 -3.80
CA LEU A 67 -4.68 -5.24 -4.40
C LEU A 67 -4.73 -5.86 -5.79
N LYS A 68 -4.49 -5.03 -6.81
CA LYS A 68 -4.50 -5.48 -8.21
C LYS A 68 -3.14 -6.01 -8.66
N GLY A 69 -2.09 -5.51 -8.08
CA GLY A 69 -0.75 -5.96 -8.43
C GLY A 69 0.33 -5.14 -7.76
N VAL A 70 1.56 -5.58 -7.94
CA VAL A 70 2.76 -4.90 -7.46
C VAL A 70 3.63 -4.60 -8.68
N LYS A 71 4.05 -3.36 -8.80
CA LYS A 71 4.97 -2.95 -9.86
C LYS A 71 6.42 -3.04 -9.39
#